data_3a31abcf10b5b44f8330783ba774d135
#
_entry.id   3a31abcf10b5b44f8330783ba774d135
#
_cell.length_a   1.000
_cell.length_b   1.000
_cell.length_c   1.000
_cell.angle_alpha   90.00
_cell.angle_beta   90.00
_cell.angle_gamma   90.00
#
_symmetry.space_group_name_H-M   'P 1'
#
loop_
_entity.id
_entity.type
_entity.pdbx_description
1 polymer ?
#
loop_
_entity_poly.entity_id
_entity_poly.type
_entity_poly.pdbx_seq_one_letter_code
_entity_poly.pdbx_strand_id
1 'polypeptide(L)'
;MDRRKFIEAGTALSVGALSTAVASGEGAAALVPRPSPPQLAFRDEKSKLKITGVRMVNTRPKKPVPHYQPTPGSWSAGGSVVASPMSIYPKYKAHRDSFMANDLGPHAVEITTDKGITGIGLGGPGCGFVIEKQLTKLVMGADPFNVEKLWDIMWRSSVYWGRKGAVVHGISAVDLALWDIIGKALNQPVYELLGGETKPRIPTYCTGNDIEQHAEFGFKRLKLAVPYGPADGREGMEKNVELIQKTRQLVGPDGDVMLDCWMALTEEYAFEFAEMAAPYRVYWMEEVLMPDDYAGFKRVHERIRSTQMATQLAAGEHEYTRWGFKLLLDYKALDIWQPDITWCGGLTELRRIGAMAAANNIPVIPHGGWRDAWQYTLATTNGPWCEMFMPPPG
;
A
#
# COMPACT_ATOMS: atom_id res chain seq x y z
N MET A 1 38.65 10.91 -23.00
CA MET A 1 39.09 11.20 -21.62
C MET A 1 38.77 9.98 -20.78
N ASP A 2 39.80 9.33 -20.26
CA ASP A 2 39.70 8.09 -19.52
C ASP A 2 39.07 8.35 -18.13
N ARG A 3 38.00 7.61 -17.78
CA ARG A 3 37.29 7.73 -16.50
C ARG A 3 38.15 7.51 -15.25
N ARG A 4 39.30 6.87 -15.38
CA ARG A 4 40.27 6.67 -14.30
C ARG A 4 40.98 7.95 -13.86
N LYS A 5 41.21 8.88 -14.79
CA LYS A 5 41.88 10.18 -14.49
C LYS A 5 40.97 11.20 -13.80
N PHE A 6 39.63 10.99 -13.82
CA PHE A 6 38.71 11.89 -13.14
C PHE A 6 38.59 11.61 -11.64
N ILE A 7 38.86 10.37 -11.20
CA ILE A 7 38.79 9.96 -9.78
C ILE A 7 40.07 10.37 -9.03
N GLU A 8 41.24 10.43 -9.71
CA GLU A 8 42.49 10.83 -9.07
C GLU A 8 42.63 12.37 -8.87
N ALA A 9 41.86 13.16 -9.60
CA ALA A 9 41.89 14.61 -9.47
C ALA A 9 40.99 15.17 -8.33
N GLY A 10 40.15 14.36 -7.74
CA GLY A 10 39.20 14.76 -6.67
C GLY A 10 39.71 14.66 -5.23
N THR A 11 40.91 14.12 -5.03
CA THR A 11 41.47 13.88 -3.68
C THR A 11 42.56 14.86 -3.22
N ALA A 12 42.81 15.93 -3.95
CA ALA A 12 43.89 16.88 -3.65
C ALA A 12 43.42 18.32 -3.42
N LEU A 13 42.36 18.51 -2.65
CA LEU A 13 41.96 19.83 -2.16
C LEU A 13 41.32 19.71 -0.77
N SER A 14 42.16 19.64 0.25
CA SER A 14 41.84 20.13 1.57
C SER A 14 43.07 20.22 2.45
N VAL A 15 43.10 21.29 3.16
CA VAL A 15 43.96 21.69 4.29
C VAL A 15 44.97 22.78 3.93
N GLY A 16 44.43 23.98 3.82
CA GLY A 16 45.18 25.22 4.10
C GLY A 16 44.96 25.59 5.56
N ALA A 17 45.99 25.52 6.37
CA ALA A 17 45.97 25.89 7.77
C ALA A 17 45.85 27.41 7.96
N LEU A 18 44.91 27.85 8.77
CA LEU A 18 44.96 29.15 9.46
C LEU A 18 45.33 28.88 10.92
N SER A 19 46.60 29.20 11.24
CA SER A 19 47.08 29.31 12.61
C SER A 19 46.78 30.72 13.12
N THR A 20 45.96 30.85 14.15
CA THR A 20 46.03 31.97 15.11
C THR A 20 46.09 31.39 16.51
N ALA A 21 47.23 31.64 17.14
CA ALA A 21 47.51 31.32 18.51
C ALA A 21 46.67 32.21 19.46
N VAL A 22 45.98 31.59 20.44
CA VAL A 22 45.71 32.21 21.74
C VAL A 22 46.08 31.20 22.81
N ALA A 23 46.87 31.65 23.74
CA ALA A 23 47.50 30.87 24.78
C ALA A 23 46.57 30.63 26.00
N SER A 24 46.93 29.57 26.74
CA SER A 24 46.77 29.29 28.17
C SER A 24 45.37 28.96 28.71
N GLY A 25 45.27 27.72 29.18
CA GLY A 25 44.22 27.25 30.08
C GLY A 25 44.23 25.69 30.18
N GLU A 26 44.78 25.20 31.25
CA GLU A 26 44.96 23.78 31.61
C GLU A 26 43.69 22.92 31.49
N GLY A 27 43.84 21.74 30.94
CA GLY A 27 42.78 20.72 30.93
C GLY A 27 42.86 19.82 29.69
N ALA A 28 43.96 19.06 29.51
CA ALA A 28 44.00 18.03 28.48
C ALA A 28 43.03 16.87 28.82
N ALA A 29 41.81 17.00 28.40
CA ALA A 29 40.91 15.85 28.31
C ALA A 29 41.49 14.89 27.26
N ALA A 30 41.90 13.70 27.68
CA ALA A 30 42.36 12.65 26.79
C ALA A 30 41.28 12.39 25.75
N LEU A 31 41.59 12.65 24.48
CA LEU A 31 40.72 12.27 23.35
C LEU A 31 40.53 10.76 23.36
N VAL A 32 39.38 10.32 23.81
CA VAL A 32 38.94 8.92 23.65
C VAL A 32 39.02 8.61 22.16
N PRO A 33 39.81 7.62 21.73
CA PRO A 33 39.88 7.24 20.33
C PRO A 33 38.45 6.92 19.85
N ARG A 34 37.95 7.62 18.86
CA ARG A 34 36.70 7.23 18.21
C ARG A 34 36.90 5.82 17.65
N PRO A 35 36.00 4.87 17.92
CA PRO A 35 36.08 3.57 17.30
C PRO A 35 36.11 3.80 15.78
N SER A 36 37.02 3.12 15.10
CA SER A 36 37.05 3.13 13.64
C SER A 36 35.67 2.76 13.12
N PRO A 37 35.12 3.48 12.14
CA PRO A 37 33.85 3.09 11.55
C PRO A 37 33.96 1.65 11.09
N PRO A 38 32.93 0.79 11.31
CA PRO A 38 32.96 -0.58 10.84
C PRO A 38 33.29 -0.53 9.34
N GLN A 39 34.31 -1.27 8.93
CA GLN A 39 34.60 -1.45 7.52
C GLN A 39 33.34 -2.07 6.89
N LEU A 40 32.66 -1.32 6.07
CA LEU A 40 31.59 -1.85 5.22
C LEU A 40 32.25 -2.87 4.29
N ALA A 41 32.14 -4.15 4.64
CA ALA A 41 32.60 -5.22 3.77
C ALA A 41 31.72 -5.16 2.51
N PHE A 42 32.31 -4.78 1.39
CA PHE A 42 31.65 -4.94 0.09
C PHE A 42 31.27 -6.41 -0.08
N ARG A 43 30.04 -6.68 -0.51
CA ARG A 43 29.61 -8.05 -0.80
C ARG A 43 30.48 -8.63 -1.91
N ASP A 44 31.31 -9.59 -1.54
CA ASP A 44 32.07 -10.39 -2.48
C ASP A 44 31.19 -11.51 -3.10
N GLU A 45 31.71 -12.24 -4.08
CA GLU A 45 30.96 -13.34 -4.73
C GLU A 45 30.55 -14.44 -3.71
N LYS A 46 31.34 -14.63 -2.62
CA LYS A 46 31.03 -15.61 -1.58
C LYS A 46 29.90 -15.15 -0.65
N SER A 47 29.68 -13.84 -0.52
CA SER A 47 28.61 -13.27 0.31
C SER A 47 27.27 -13.19 -0.43
N LYS A 48 27.25 -13.33 -1.76
CA LYS A 48 26.02 -13.35 -2.56
C LYS A 48 25.14 -14.53 -2.18
N LEU A 49 23.85 -14.29 -2.17
CA LEU A 49 22.81 -15.30 -2.04
C LEU A 49 22.39 -15.82 -3.40
N LYS A 50 21.86 -17.04 -3.45
CA LYS A 50 21.20 -17.59 -4.62
C LYS A 50 19.85 -18.15 -4.24
N ILE A 51 18.82 -17.80 -4.99
CA ILE A 51 17.48 -18.38 -4.83
C ILE A 51 17.54 -19.85 -5.24
N THR A 52 17.17 -20.73 -4.33
CA THR A 52 17.19 -22.20 -4.53
C THR A 52 15.80 -22.83 -4.54
N GLY A 53 14.78 -22.10 -4.11
CA GLY A 53 13.40 -22.59 -4.13
C GLY A 53 12.38 -21.45 -4.12
N VAL A 54 11.27 -21.70 -4.81
CA VAL A 54 10.08 -20.84 -4.85
C VAL A 54 8.88 -21.75 -4.71
N ARG A 55 8.04 -21.56 -3.72
CA ARG A 55 6.83 -22.36 -3.52
C ARG A 55 5.67 -21.53 -3.00
N MET A 56 4.47 -21.88 -3.40
CA MET A 56 3.26 -21.31 -2.80
C MET A 56 3.00 -21.96 -1.44
N VAL A 57 2.57 -21.15 -0.48
CA VAL A 57 2.32 -21.60 0.90
C VAL A 57 1.02 -21.01 1.44
N ASN A 58 0.37 -21.73 2.34
CA ASN A 58 -0.71 -21.21 3.15
C ASN A 58 -0.12 -20.63 4.45
N THR A 59 -0.57 -19.44 4.81
CA THR A 59 -0.19 -18.78 6.05
C THR A 59 -1.29 -18.92 7.10
N ARG A 60 -0.89 -18.97 8.37
CA ARG A 60 -1.81 -18.91 9.51
C ARG A 60 -1.21 -18.05 10.61
N PRO A 61 -2.04 -17.36 11.42
CA PRO A 61 -1.55 -16.65 12.61
C PRO A 61 -0.80 -17.57 13.54
N LYS A 62 0.36 -17.13 14.09
CA LYS A 62 1.11 -17.88 15.13
C LYS A 62 0.42 -17.85 16.49
N LYS A 63 -0.36 -16.82 16.76
CA LYS A 63 -1.12 -16.63 18.00
C LYS A 63 -2.59 -16.48 17.65
N PRO A 64 -3.49 -16.87 18.57
CA PRO A 64 -4.90 -16.57 18.39
C PRO A 64 -5.09 -15.08 18.16
N VAL A 65 -5.94 -14.76 17.19
CA VAL A 65 -6.37 -13.37 16.97
C VAL A 65 -7.34 -13.00 18.09
N PRO A 66 -7.32 -11.76 18.62
CA PRO A 66 -8.31 -11.33 19.59
C PRO A 66 -9.74 -11.61 19.11
N HIS A 67 -10.57 -12.07 20.03
CA HIS A 67 -11.94 -12.45 19.68
C HIS A 67 -12.74 -11.20 19.30
N TYR A 68 -13.20 -11.18 18.06
CA TYR A 68 -14.05 -10.16 17.50
C TYR A 68 -15.28 -10.85 16.89
N GLN A 69 -16.47 -10.43 17.31
CA GLN A 69 -17.73 -10.94 16.77
C GLN A 69 -18.32 -9.86 15.87
N PRO A 70 -18.22 -9.99 14.53
CA PRO A 70 -18.84 -9.03 13.65
C PRO A 70 -20.37 -9.07 13.78
N THR A 71 -21.02 -7.94 13.61
CA THR A 71 -22.46 -7.84 13.54
C THR A 71 -22.99 -8.69 12.39
N PRO A 72 -24.04 -9.50 12.60
CA PRO A 72 -24.65 -10.26 11.51
C PRO A 72 -24.99 -9.38 10.32
N GLY A 73 -24.55 -9.77 9.12
CA GLY A 73 -24.73 -9.01 7.89
C GLY A 73 -23.72 -7.89 7.67
N SER A 74 -22.76 -7.69 8.57
CA SER A 74 -21.67 -6.76 8.34
C SER A 74 -20.67 -7.28 7.29
N TRP A 75 -19.86 -6.38 6.76
CA TRP A 75 -18.80 -6.71 5.80
C TRP A 75 -17.83 -7.79 6.35
N SER A 76 -17.50 -7.72 7.63
CA SER A 76 -16.58 -8.66 8.30
C SER A 76 -17.18 -10.05 8.55
N ALA A 77 -18.51 -10.17 8.53
CA ALA A 77 -19.20 -11.45 8.77
C ALA A 77 -19.31 -12.33 7.51
N GLY A 78 -18.83 -11.86 6.36
CA GLY A 78 -19.11 -12.48 5.08
C GLY A 78 -20.58 -12.32 4.65
N GLY A 79 -20.87 -12.21 3.38
CA GLY A 79 -22.24 -12.09 2.87
C GLY A 79 -22.92 -10.75 3.12
N SER A 80 -22.17 -9.71 3.43
CA SER A 80 -22.70 -8.37 3.61
C SER A 80 -23.16 -7.75 2.30
N VAL A 81 -24.19 -6.92 2.39
CA VAL A 81 -24.60 -6.04 1.30
C VAL A 81 -23.57 -4.92 1.18
N VAL A 82 -22.74 -4.98 0.14
CA VAL A 82 -21.82 -3.91 -0.26
C VAL A 82 -22.10 -3.61 -1.70
N ALA A 83 -22.24 -2.33 -2.03
CA ALA A 83 -22.37 -1.91 -3.41
C ALA A 83 -21.11 -2.34 -4.20
N SER A 84 -21.32 -2.81 -5.40
CA SER A 84 -20.27 -3.34 -6.27
C SER A 84 -20.70 -3.22 -7.73
N PRO A 85 -19.78 -3.39 -8.70
CA PRO A 85 -20.16 -3.46 -10.11
C PRO A 85 -21.23 -4.50 -10.42
N MET A 86 -21.33 -5.56 -9.60
CA MET A 86 -22.33 -6.61 -9.75
C MET A 86 -23.72 -6.27 -9.16
N SER A 87 -23.85 -5.13 -8.46
CA SER A 87 -25.12 -4.74 -7.79
C SER A 87 -26.26 -4.41 -8.76
N ILE A 88 -25.97 -4.18 -10.03
CA ILE A 88 -26.98 -4.07 -11.10
C ILE A 88 -27.73 -5.39 -11.35
N TYR A 89 -27.20 -6.52 -10.87
CA TYR A 89 -27.83 -7.84 -10.96
C TYR A 89 -28.32 -8.26 -9.58
N PRO A 90 -29.64 -8.24 -9.30
CA PRO A 90 -30.21 -8.50 -7.97
C PRO A 90 -29.74 -9.81 -7.34
N LYS A 91 -29.51 -10.86 -8.14
CA LYS A 91 -29.01 -12.16 -7.68
C LYS A 91 -27.67 -12.05 -6.94
N TYR A 92 -26.77 -11.17 -7.37
CA TYR A 92 -25.41 -11.06 -6.86
C TYR A 92 -25.25 -9.94 -5.83
N LYS A 93 -26.25 -9.06 -5.71
CA LYS A 93 -26.22 -7.95 -4.77
C LYS A 93 -26.27 -8.40 -3.31
N ALA A 94 -27.08 -9.41 -2.99
CA ALA A 94 -27.31 -9.86 -1.63
C ALA A 94 -26.08 -10.51 -0.97
N HIS A 95 -25.19 -11.10 -1.78
CA HIS A 95 -24.02 -11.84 -1.30
C HIS A 95 -22.81 -11.60 -2.20
N ARG A 96 -21.89 -10.76 -1.76
CA ARG A 96 -20.63 -10.48 -2.43
C ARG A 96 -19.84 -11.76 -2.72
N ASP A 97 -19.84 -12.72 -1.80
CA ASP A 97 -19.16 -14.01 -1.96
C ASP A 97 -19.68 -14.84 -3.14
N SER A 98 -20.89 -14.54 -3.63
CA SER A 98 -21.48 -15.27 -4.77
C SER A 98 -20.76 -15.07 -6.11
N PHE A 99 -19.90 -14.06 -6.21
CA PHE A 99 -19.12 -13.76 -7.42
C PHE A 99 -17.62 -13.53 -7.15
N MET A 100 -17.20 -13.40 -5.89
CA MET A 100 -15.78 -13.22 -5.58
C MET A 100 -14.99 -14.50 -5.83
N ALA A 101 -13.78 -14.32 -6.33
CA ALA A 101 -12.87 -15.40 -6.62
C ALA A 101 -12.13 -15.85 -5.35
N ASN A 102 -12.84 -16.51 -4.44
CA ASN A 102 -12.33 -16.94 -3.14
C ASN A 102 -11.44 -18.19 -3.20
N ASP A 103 -11.42 -18.93 -4.33
CA ASP A 103 -10.70 -20.19 -4.48
C ASP A 103 -9.71 -20.17 -5.66
N LEU A 104 -8.88 -19.13 -5.71
CA LEU A 104 -7.80 -19.02 -6.70
C LEU A 104 -6.44 -19.49 -6.16
N GLY A 105 -6.47 -20.34 -5.13
CA GLY A 105 -5.27 -20.92 -4.51
C GLY A 105 -4.54 -20.00 -3.52
N PRO A 106 -3.39 -20.43 -3.01
CA PRO A 106 -2.61 -19.68 -2.04
C PRO A 106 -2.15 -18.32 -2.57
N HIS A 107 -2.17 -17.31 -1.71
CA HIS A 107 -1.74 -15.95 -2.02
C HIS A 107 -0.33 -15.62 -1.47
N ALA A 108 0.30 -16.54 -0.75
CA ALA A 108 1.63 -16.36 -0.19
C ALA A 108 2.67 -17.20 -0.94
N VAL A 109 3.83 -16.60 -1.22
CA VAL A 109 4.99 -17.28 -1.77
C VAL A 109 6.10 -17.32 -0.73
N GLU A 110 6.76 -18.46 -0.60
CA GLU A 110 8.01 -18.61 0.13
C GLU A 110 9.16 -18.75 -0.87
N ILE A 111 10.20 -17.96 -0.68
CA ILE A 111 11.44 -18.02 -1.47
C ILE A 111 12.58 -18.43 -0.52
N THR A 112 13.34 -19.46 -0.88
CA THR A 112 14.47 -19.96 -0.14
C THR A 112 15.79 -19.67 -0.83
N THR A 113 16.86 -19.52 -0.06
CA THR A 113 18.22 -19.27 -0.57
C THR A 113 19.18 -20.39 -0.22
N ASP A 114 20.31 -20.44 -0.91
CA ASP A 114 21.41 -21.40 -0.68
C ASP A 114 22.06 -21.29 0.72
N LYS A 115 21.83 -20.19 1.43
CA LYS A 115 22.32 -19.99 2.81
C LYS A 115 21.22 -20.13 3.88
N GLY A 116 20.08 -20.72 3.51
CA GLY A 116 18.99 -21.02 4.44
C GLY A 116 18.12 -19.81 4.85
N ILE A 117 18.36 -18.63 4.28
CA ILE A 117 17.49 -17.48 4.49
C ILE A 117 16.25 -17.65 3.63
N THR A 118 15.06 -17.49 4.24
CA THR A 118 13.77 -17.57 3.57
C THR A 118 13.00 -16.27 3.68
N GLY A 119 12.31 -15.89 2.62
CA GLY A 119 11.38 -14.75 2.59
C GLY A 119 9.97 -15.17 2.24
N ILE A 120 9.00 -14.44 2.77
CA ILE A 120 7.58 -14.61 2.51
C ILE A 120 7.05 -13.32 1.91
N GLY A 121 6.33 -13.45 0.80
CA GLY A 121 5.59 -12.32 0.20
C GLY A 121 4.14 -12.68 -0.06
N LEU A 122 3.27 -11.70 0.03
CA LEU A 122 1.85 -11.83 -0.25
C LEU A 122 1.52 -11.22 -1.62
N GLY A 123 0.62 -11.85 -2.33
CA GLY A 123 0.04 -11.35 -3.58
C GLY A 123 -1.49 -11.39 -3.55
N GLY A 124 -2.08 -10.87 -4.60
CA GLY A 124 -3.54 -10.93 -4.79
C GLY A 124 -4.02 -12.24 -5.44
N PRO A 125 -5.32 -12.33 -5.70
CA PRO A 125 -5.96 -13.49 -6.33
C PRO A 125 -5.27 -13.91 -7.63
N GLY A 126 -5.06 -15.23 -7.79
CA GLY A 126 -4.47 -15.81 -8.99
C GLY A 126 -2.93 -15.71 -9.11
N CYS A 127 -2.25 -15.07 -8.16
CA CYS A 127 -0.80 -14.92 -8.18
C CYS A 127 -0.06 -16.26 -8.23
N GLY A 128 -0.58 -17.30 -7.57
CA GLY A 128 0.05 -18.61 -7.48
C GLY A 128 0.30 -19.23 -8.84
N PHE A 129 -0.70 -19.21 -9.73
CA PHE A 129 -0.57 -19.73 -11.08
C PHE A 129 0.58 -19.03 -11.86
N VAL A 130 0.62 -17.70 -11.77
CA VAL A 130 1.64 -16.90 -12.46
C VAL A 130 3.05 -17.19 -11.91
N ILE A 131 3.18 -17.26 -10.58
CA ILE A 131 4.45 -17.55 -9.93
C ILE A 131 4.97 -18.92 -10.33
N GLU A 132 4.14 -19.97 -10.22
CA GLU A 132 4.55 -21.34 -10.53
C GLU A 132 4.87 -21.55 -12.02
N LYS A 133 4.04 -21.00 -12.91
CA LYS A 133 4.18 -21.27 -14.35
C LYS A 133 5.19 -20.37 -15.06
N GLN A 134 5.42 -19.16 -14.55
CA GLN A 134 6.28 -18.19 -15.22
C GLN A 134 7.38 -17.59 -14.34
N LEU A 135 7.04 -17.01 -13.18
CA LEU A 135 8.00 -16.16 -12.47
C LEU A 135 9.13 -16.99 -11.83
N THR A 136 8.83 -18.19 -11.33
CA THR A 136 9.83 -19.09 -10.73
C THR A 136 11.07 -19.27 -11.61
N LYS A 137 10.90 -19.57 -12.88
CA LYS A 137 12.03 -19.78 -13.81
C LYS A 137 12.89 -18.53 -14.05
N LEU A 138 12.33 -17.34 -13.80
CA LEU A 138 13.03 -16.06 -14.00
C LEU A 138 13.88 -15.67 -12.80
N VAL A 139 13.52 -16.15 -11.61
CA VAL A 139 14.18 -15.75 -10.35
C VAL A 139 15.10 -16.85 -9.78
N MET A 140 14.91 -18.12 -10.17
CA MET A 140 15.76 -19.23 -9.73
C MET A 140 17.24 -18.98 -10.05
N GLY A 141 18.12 -19.22 -9.09
CA GLY A 141 19.57 -19.02 -9.19
C GLY A 141 20.03 -17.56 -9.12
N ALA A 142 19.11 -16.60 -9.11
CA ALA A 142 19.44 -15.17 -8.99
C ALA A 142 19.81 -14.79 -7.55
N ASP A 143 20.53 -13.68 -7.41
CA ASP A 143 20.75 -13.04 -6.12
C ASP A 143 19.53 -12.15 -5.77
N PRO A 144 18.82 -12.41 -4.63
CA PRO A 144 17.66 -11.64 -4.23
C PRO A 144 17.93 -10.15 -4.01
N PHE A 145 19.19 -9.75 -3.80
CA PHE A 145 19.55 -8.34 -3.70
C PHE A 145 19.45 -7.57 -5.02
N ASN A 146 19.35 -8.26 -6.14
CA ASN A 146 19.12 -7.64 -7.44
C ASN A 146 17.62 -7.33 -7.66
N VAL A 147 16.91 -6.91 -6.63
CA VAL A 147 15.45 -6.76 -6.60
C VAL A 147 14.92 -5.90 -7.76
N GLU A 148 15.56 -4.77 -8.07
CA GLU A 148 15.19 -3.89 -9.19
C GLU A 148 15.29 -4.62 -10.55
N LYS A 149 16.38 -5.36 -10.76
CA LYS A 149 16.59 -6.14 -11.99
C LYS A 149 15.58 -7.28 -12.11
N LEU A 150 15.32 -7.99 -11.01
CA LEU A 150 14.38 -9.12 -11.01
C LEU A 150 12.95 -8.62 -11.24
N TRP A 151 12.58 -7.48 -10.66
CA TRP A 151 11.31 -6.83 -10.91
C TRP A 151 11.15 -6.51 -12.43
N ASP A 152 12.14 -5.88 -13.04
CA ASP A 152 12.10 -5.48 -14.45
C ASP A 152 12.05 -6.71 -15.38
N ILE A 153 12.78 -7.79 -15.07
CA ILE A 153 12.73 -9.06 -15.81
C ILE A 153 11.31 -9.65 -15.74
N MET A 154 10.72 -9.75 -14.56
CA MET A 154 9.37 -10.28 -14.38
C MET A 154 8.34 -9.45 -15.14
N TRP A 155 8.42 -8.12 -15.03
CA TRP A 155 7.54 -7.21 -15.73
C TRP A 155 7.66 -7.32 -17.26
N ARG A 156 8.87 -7.21 -17.81
CA ARG A 156 9.09 -7.29 -19.27
C ARG A 156 8.68 -8.63 -19.85
N SER A 157 8.88 -9.71 -19.11
CA SER A 157 8.50 -11.06 -19.55
C SER A 157 6.99 -11.26 -19.66
N SER A 158 6.20 -10.41 -19.01
CA SER A 158 4.75 -10.54 -18.90
C SER A 158 3.95 -9.39 -19.52
N VAL A 159 4.59 -8.29 -19.88
CA VAL A 159 3.92 -7.05 -20.32
C VAL A 159 2.97 -7.26 -21.52
N TYR A 160 3.22 -8.23 -22.37
CA TYR A 160 2.42 -8.50 -23.56
C TYR A 160 1.07 -9.18 -23.24
N TRP A 161 0.93 -9.81 -22.05
CA TRP A 161 -0.29 -10.53 -21.68
C TRP A 161 -0.82 -10.21 -20.27
N GLY A 162 -0.05 -9.54 -19.43
CA GLY A 162 -0.42 -9.30 -18.04
C GLY A 162 0.10 -7.99 -17.48
N ARG A 163 -0.51 -6.87 -17.85
CA ARG A 163 -0.15 -5.54 -17.33
C ARG A 163 -0.89 -5.15 -16.06
N LYS A 164 -1.98 -5.85 -15.72
CA LYS A 164 -2.84 -5.65 -14.54
C LYS A 164 -3.29 -7.02 -14.01
N GLY A 165 -3.82 -7.05 -12.81
CA GLY A 165 -4.41 -8.24 -12.19
C GLY A 165 -3.38 -9.30 -11.81
N ALA A 166 -3.74 -10.58 -11.96
CA ALA A 166 -3.00 -11.74 -11.43
C ALA A 166 -1.50 -11.75 -11.72
N VAL A 167 -1.08 -11.21 -12.85
CA VAL A 167 0.35 -11.15 -13.19
C VAL A 167 1.09 -10.19 -12.27
N VAL A 168 0.55 -8.99 -12.07
CA VAL A 168 1.18 -7.99 -11.21
C VAL A 168 1.07 -8.41 -9.75
N HIS A 169 -0.02 -9.11 -9.36
CA HIS A 169 -0.13 -9.77 -8.05
C HIS A 169 1.02 -10.76 -7.81
N GLY A 170 1.37 -11.55 -8.83
CA GLY A 170 2.50 -12.48 -8.75
C GLY A 170 3.85 -11.75 -8.61
N ILE A 171 4.06 -10.68 -9.36
CA ILE A 171 5.25 -9.84 -9.24
C ILE A 171 5.34 -9.24 -7.84
N SER A 172 4.22 -8.73 -7.30
CA SER A 172 4.16 -8.18 -5.94
C SER A 172 4.60 -9.20 -4.89
N ALA A 173 4.05 -10.41 -4.94
CA ALA A 173 4.39 -11.46 -3.98
C ALA A 173 5.88 -11.82 -4.03
N VAL A 174 6.44 -12.00 -5.21
CA VAL A 174 7.87 -12.29 -5.37
C VAL A 174 8.72 -11.12 -4.85
N ASP A 175 8.39 -9.88 -5.22
CA ASP A 175 9.11 -8.68 -4.78
C ASP A 175 9.14 -8.55 -3.25
N LEU A 176 7.99 -8.72 -2.59
CA LEU A 176 7.88 -8.67 -1.14
C LEU A 176 8.71 -9.77 -0.46
N ALA A 177 8.72 -10.99 -1.02
CA ALA A 177 9.57 -12.07 -0.51
C ALA A 177 11.06 -11.74 -0.65
N LEU A 178 11.47 -11.09 -1.74
CA LEU A 178 12.87 -10.65 -1.92
C LEU A 178 13.25 -9.57 -0.88
N TRP A 179 12.37 -8.59 -0.63
CA TRP A 179 12.61 -7.60 0.41
C TRP A 179 12.68 -8.21 1.82
N ASP A 180 11.86 -9.22 2.11
CA ASP A 180 11.92 -9.96 3.37
C ASP A 180 13.26 -10.71 3.52
N ILE A 181 13.77 -11.33 2.44
CA ILE A 181 15.12 -11.92 2.43
C ILE A 181 16.19 -10.87 2.69
N ILE A 182 16.13 -9.72 2.03
CA ILE A 182 17.12 -8.64 2.19
C ILE A 182 17.13 -8.14 3.64
N GLY A 183 15.96 -7.87 4.23
CA GLY A 183 15.85 -7.47 5.62
C GLY A 183 16.45 -8.49 6.58
N LYS A 184 16.13 -9.77 6.41
CA LYS A 184 16.68 -10.88 7.22
C LYS A 184 18.18 -11.06 7.02
N ALA A 185 18.67 -10.97 5.79
CA ALA A 185 20.09 -11.10 5.48
C ALA A 185 20.93 -9.97 6.10
N LEU A 186 20.37 -8.78 6.21
CA LEU A 186 21.01 -7.61 6.84
C LEU A 186 20.67 -7.46 8.32
N ASN A 187 19.79 -8.31 8.86
CA ASN A 187 19.24 -8.21 10.22
C ASN A 187 18.68 -6.81 10.51
N GLN A 188 17.94 -6.25 9.54
CA GLN A 188 17.33 -4.93 9.61
C GLN A 188 15.86 -5.02 9.18
N PRO A 189 14.92 -4.33 9.83
CA PRO A 189 13.58 -4.19 9.31
C PRO A 189 13.60 -3.40 8.01
N VAL A 190 12.64 -3.67 7.13
CA VAL A 190 12.66 -3.10 5.78
C VAL A 190 12.53 -1.57 5.80
N TYR A 191 11.78 -1.00 6.74
CA TYR A 191 11.68 0.48 6.85
C TYR A 191 13.03 1.16 7.11
N GLU A 192 13.97 0.53 7.82
CA GLU A 192 15.34 1.04 7.99
C GLU A 192 16.11 1.05 6.66
N LEU A 193 15.91 0.03 5.84
CA LEU A 193 16.52 -0.05 4.50
C LEU A 193 15.94 1.00 3.54
N LEU A 194 14.74 1.49 3.83
CA LEU A 194 14.09 2.57 3.07
C LEU A 194 14.52 3.97 3.51
N GLY A 195 15.33 4.09 4.55
CA GLY A 195 15.86 5.36 5.04
C GLY A 195 15.45 5.70 6.48
N GLY A 196 14.80 4.77 7.18
CA GLY A 196 14.39 4.93 8.57
C GLY A 196 13.00 5.52 8.76
N GLU A 197 12.59 5.62 10.01
CA GLU A 197 11.28 6.17 10.37
C GLU A 197 11.22 7.70 10.14
N THR A 198 10.16 8.14 9.48
CA THR A 198 9.86 9.58 9.29
C THR A 198 8.89 10.13 10.34
N LYS A 199 8.29 9.24 11.12
CA LYS A 199 7.30 9.53 12.15
C LYS A 199 7.34 8.47 13.26
N PRO A 200 7.14 8.82 14.54
CA PRO A 200 7.23 7.86 15.65
C PRO A 200 6.04 6.89 15.73
N ARG A 201 4.95 7.19 15.04
CA ARG A 201 3.72 6.39 15.00
C ARG A 201 3.01 6.62 13.68
N ILE A 202 2.30 5.60 13.21
CA ILE A 202 1.41 5.72 12.06
C ILE A 202 -0.02 5.81 12.58
N PRO A 203 -0.73 6.93 12.37
CA PRO A 203 -2.16 6.99 12.63
C PRO A 203 -2.90 5.98 11.75
N THR A 204 -3.98 5.38 12.25
CA THR A 204 -4.75 4.36 11.53
C THR A 204 -6.21 4.73 11.43
N TYR A 205 -6.88 4.21 10.41
CA TYR A 205 -8.32 4.12 10.31
C TYR A 205 -8.77 2.67 10.24
N CYS A 206 -9.99 2.38 10.65
CA CYS A 206 -10.56 1.04 10.58
C CYS A 206 -11.61 0.95 9.47
N THR A 207 -11.53 -0.09 8.65
CA THR A 207 -12.48 -0.36 7.57
C THR A 207 -13.51 -1.39 8.00
N GLY A 208 -14.77 -1.11 7.70
CA GLY A 208 -15.92 -1.97 7.93
C GLY A 208 -17.11 -1.25 8.55
N ASN A 209 -18.26 -1.94 8.59
CA ASN A 209 -19.53 -1.35 9.01
C ASN A 209 -19.93 -1.70 10.45
N ASP A 210 -19.06 -2.35 11.23
CA ASP A 210 -19.25 -2.62 12.66
C ASP A 210 -18.83 -1.41 13.50
N ILE A 211 -19.41 -0.25 13.19
CA ILE A 211 -18.94 1.07 13.63
C ILE A 211 -18.91 1.23 15.15
N GLU A 212 -19.89 0.66 15.87
CA GLU A 212 -19.92 0.70 17.32
C GLU A 212 -18.73 -0.03 17.93
N GLN A 213 -18.46 -1.24 17.44
CA GLN A 213 -17.33 -2.04 17.93
C GLN A 213 -16.00 -1.39 17.60
N HIS A 214 -15.86 -0.83 16.37
CA HIS A 214 -14.66 -0.08 16.01
C HIS A 214 -14.40 1.11 16.92
N ALA A 215 -15.47 1.85 17.29
CA ALA A 215 -15.37 2.96 18.22
C ALA A 215 -15.04 2.51 19.66
N GLU A 216 -15.57 1.37 20.13
CA GLU A 216 -15.22 0.76 21.42
C GLU A 216 -13.74 0.37 21.49
N PHE A 217 -13.13 -0.06 20.37
CA PHE A 217 -11.69 -0.28 20.26
C PHE A 217 -10.86 1.02 20.18
N GLY A 218 -11.52 2.18 20.19
CA GLY A 218 -10.87 3.49 20.22
C GLY A 218 -10.55 4.09 18.86
N PHE A 219 -11.03 3.50 17.76
CA PHE A 219 -10.87 4.10 16.44
C PHE A 219 -11.76 5.35 16.31
N LYS A 220 -11.14 6.46 15.91
CA LYS A 220 -11.83 7.73 15.59
C LYS A 220 -11.89 8.03 14.10
N ARG A 221 -11.34 7.14 13.29
CA ARG A 221 -11.35 7.20 11.82
C ARG A 221 -11.94 5.91 11.29
N LEU A 222 -13.07 6.00 10.62
CA LEU A 222 -13.81 4.83 10.14
C LEU A 222 -14.07 4.96 8.64
N LYS A 223 -13.68 3.93 7.86
CA LYS A 223 -14.01 3.78 6.44
C LYS A 223 -15.18 2.80 6.32
N LEU A 224 -16.29 3.28 5.79
CA LEU A 224 -17.52 2.54 5.60
C LEU A 224 -17.54 1.90 4.22
N ALA A 225 -17.83 0.61 4.13
CA ALA A 225 -18.20 -0.02 2.88
C ALA A 225 -19.65 0.41 2.54
N VAL A 226 -19.82 1.11 1.42
CA VAL A 226 -21.11 1.67 1.00
C VAL A 226 -22.07 0.53 0.62
N PRO A 227 -23.23 0.35 1.32
CA PRO A 227 -24.13 -0.76 1.05
C PRO A 227 -24.96 -0.62 -0.23
N TYR A 228 -25.32 0.59 -0.61
CA TYR A 228 -26.29 0.85 -1.68
C TYR A 228 -25.66 1.66 -2.81
N GLY A 229 -26.02 1.34 -4.06
CA GLY A 229 -25.55 1.99 -5.26
C GLY A 229 -26.69 2.44 -6.19
N PRO A 230 -26.40 2.77 -7.46
CA PRO A 230 -27.39 3.32 -8.40
C PRO A 230 -28.62 2.44 -8.59
N ALA A 231 -28.49 1.11 -8.52
CA ALA A 231 -29.61 0.18 -8.65
C ALA A 231 -30.63 0.27 -7.49
N ASP A 232 -30.24 0.91 -6.38
CA ASP A 232 -31.09 1.12 -5.20
C ASP A 232 -31.80 2.48 -5.21
N GLY A 233 -31.51 3.30 -6.20
CA GLY A 233 -32.11 4.61 -6.38
C GLY A 233 -31.90 5.56 -5.20
N ARG A 234 -32.85 6.49 -5.04
CA ARG A 234 -32.82 7.51 -3.98
C ARG A 234 -32.91 6.93 -2.58
N GLU A 235 -33.76 5.94 -2.36
CA GLU A 235 -33.94 5.29 -1.05
C GLU A 235 -32.63 4.66 -0.55
N GLY A 236 -31.88 3.99 -1.44
CA GLY A 236 -30.58 3.41 -1.08
C GLY A 236 -29.56 4.49 -0.72
N MET A 237 -29.56 5.62 -1.46
CA MET A 237 -28.68 6.75 -1.17
C MET A 237 -29.00 7.35 0.21
N GLU A 238 -30.26 7.53 0.55
CA GLU A 238 -30.70 8.02 1.86
C GLU A 238 -30.24 7.10 3.01
N LYS A 239 -30.36 5.79 2.84
CA LYS A 239 -29.85 4.80 3.83
C LYS A 239 -28.32 4.88 3.99
N ASN A 240 -27.58 5.12 2.91
CA ASN A 240 -26.13 5.36 3.00
C ASN A 240 -25.84 6.63 3.84
N VAL A 241 -26.62 7.70 3.63
CA VAL A 241 -26.45 8.96 4.39
C VAL A 241 -26.81 8.76 5.86
N GLU A 242 -27.84 7.97 6.20
CA GLU A 242 -28.15 7.60 7.59
C GLU A 242 -26.98 6.88 8.28
N LEU A 243 -26.31 5.95 7.57
CA LEU A 243 -25.12 5.26 8.09
C LEU A 243 -23.96 6.26 8.33
N ILE A 244 -23.75 7.20 7.41
CA ILE A 244 -22.76 8.28 7.53
C ILE A 244 -23.07 9.15 8.75
N GLN A 245 -24.33 9.57 8.90
CA GLN A 245 -24.79 10.39 10.03
C GLN A 245 -24.53 9.69 11.36
N LYS A 246 -24.93 8.43 11.48
CA LYS A 246 -24.71 7.60 12.66
C LYS A 246 -23.22 7.49 12.99
N THR A 247 -22.39 7.24 11.98
CA THR A 247 -20.93 7.14 12.15
C THR A 247 -20.33 8.47 12.60
N ARG A 248 -20.75 9.59 12.01
CA ARG A 248 -20.32 10.94 12.41
C ARG A 248 -20.68 11.25 13.87
N GLN A 249 -21.86 10.86 14.32
CA GLN A 249 -22.27 11.01 15.72
C GLN A 249 -21.36 10.20 16.66
N LEU A 250 -20.99 9.00 16.23
CA LEU A 250 -20.17 8.09 17.02
C LEU A 250 -18.70 8.55 17.14
N VAL A 251 -18.07 8.95 16.02
CA VAL A 251 -16.67 9.40 16.04
C VAL A 251 -16.50 10.85 16.50
N GLY A 252 -17.59 11.62 16.59
CA GLY A 252 -17.59 13.01 17.02
C GLY A 252 -17.02 14.00 15.98
N PRO A 253 -16.92 15.28 16.31
CA PRO A 253 -16.51 16.33 15.39
C PRO A 253 -15.04 16.22 14.94
N ASP A 254 -14.18 15.65 15.76
CA ASP A 254 -12.74 15.50 15.52
C ASP A 254 -12.37 14.17 14.87
N GLY A 255 -13.35 13.28 14.65
CA GLY A 255 -13.15 12.02 13.96
C GLY A 255 -13.30 12.17 12.46
N ASP A 256 -12.87 11.16 11.70
CA ASP A 256 -12.98 11.14 10.25
C ASP A 256 -13.91 10.00 9.80
N VAL A 257 -14.77 10.30 8.83
CA VAL A 257 -15.63 9.34 8.15
C VAL A 257 -15.20 9.27 6.70
N MET A 258 -14.89 8.08 6.22
CA MET A 258 -14.52 7.80 4.85
C MET A 258 -15.48 6.78 4.24
N LEU A 259 -15.61 6.80 2.94
CA LEU A 259 -16.48 5.90 2.18
C LEU A 259 -15.68 5.07 1.20
N ASP A 260 -15.93 3.79 1.16
CA ASP A 260 -15.48 2.86 0.14
C ASP A 260 -16.68 2.50 -0.73
N CYS A 261 -16.67 2.98 -1.98
CA CYS A 261 -17.75 2.78 -2.93
C CYS A 261 -17.52 1.59 -3.87
N TRP A 262 -16.37 0.99 -3.76
CA TRP A 262 -15.92 -0.22 -4.45
C TRP A 262 -16.40 -0.34 -5.90
N MET A 263 -16.13 0.71 -6.68
CA MET A 263 -16.38 0.78 -8.13
C MET A 263 -17.87 0.71 -8.53
N ALA A 264 -18.79 0.98 -7.61
CA ALA A 264 -20.21 0.70 -7.80
C ALA A 264 -21.02 1.83 -8.39
N LEU A 265 -20.51 3.07 -8.38
CA LEU A 265 -21.34 4.24 -8.68
C LEU A 265 -21.25 4.66 -10.14
N THR A 266 -22.18 5.53 -10.53
CA THR A 266 -22.08 6.35 -11.75
C THR A 266 -21.64 7.76 -11.39
N GLU A 267 -21.21 8.56 -12.36
CA GLU A 267 -20.77 9.93 -12.13
C GLU A 267 -21.86 10.77 -11.45
N GLU A 268 -23.11 10.69 -11.93
CA GLU A 268 -24.24 11.44 -11.36
C GLU A 268 -24.52 10.98 -9.92
N TYR A 269 -24.61 9.66 -9.69
CA TYR A 269 -24.86 9.13 -8.35
C TYR A 269 -23.76 9.51 -7.37
N ALA A 270 -22.50 9.45 -7.79
CA ALA A 270 -21.36 9.82 -6.95
C ALA A 270 -21.42 11.31 -6.53
N PHE A 271 -21.80 12.18 -7.47
CA PHE A 271 -21.92 13.59 -7.17
C PHE A 271 -23.11 13.90 -6.26
N GLU A 272 -24.32 13.39 -6.54
CA GLU A 272 -25.50 13.58 -5.70
C GLU A 272 -25.26 13.02 -4.28
N PHE A 273 -24.57 11.87 -4.18
CA PHE A 273 -24.23 11.27 -2.91
C PHE A 273 -23.24 12.15 -2.14
N ALA A 274 -22.24 12.72 -2.81
CA ALA A 274 -21.32 13.68 -2.18
C ALA A 274 -22.06 14.92 -1.64
N GLU A 275 -23.03 15.46 -2.41
CA GLU A 275 -23.86 16.60 -1.96
C GLU A 275 -24.68 16.24 -0.71
N MET A 276 -25.35 15.08 -0.71
CA MET A 276 -26.14 14.64 0.44
C MET A 276 -25.28 14.34 1.67
N ALA A 277 -24.06 13.87 1.47
CA ALA A 277 -23.11 13.54 2.53
C ALA A 277 -22.33 14.77 3.05
N ALA A 278 -22.33 15.89 2.31
CA ALA A 278 -21.54 17.10 2.63
C ALA A 278 -21.75 17.63 4.05
N PRO A 279 -22.98 17.67 4.64
CA PRO A 279 -23.20 18.12 6.02
C PRO A 279 -22.44 17.31 7.06
N TYR A 280 -22.09 16.07 6.76
CA TYR A 280 -21.39 15.14 7.65
C TYR A 280 -19.88 15.15 7.48
N ARG A 281 -19.33 16.01 6.60
CA ARG A 281 -17.90 16.20 6.40
C ARG A 281 -17.18 14.85 6.13
N VAL A 282 -17.64 14.11 5.11
CA VAL A 282 -16.95 12.91 4.63
C VAL A 282 -15.55 13.31 4.16
N TYR A 283 -14.52 12.64 4.68
CA TYR A 283 -13.14 12.97 4.37
C TYR A 283 -12.76 12.57 2.94
N TRP A 284 -13.07 11.32 2.53
CA TRP A 284 -12.98 10.91 1.12
C TRP A 284 -14.09 9.96 0.72
N MET A 285 -14.32 9.90 -0.59
CA MET A 285 -15.02 8.83 -1.27
C MET A 285 -14.00 8.05 -2.11
N GLU A 286 -13.92 6.74 -1.87
CA GLU A 286 -12.97 5.82 -2.48
C GLU A 286 -13.64 5.03 -3.58
N GLU A 287 -12.93 4.84 -4.71
CA GLU A 287 -13.34 4.01 -5.85
C GLU A 287 -14.80 4.21 -6.30
N VAL A 288 -15.19 5.47 -6.51
CA VAL A 288 -16.56 5.80 -6.92
C VAL A 288 -16.93 5.23 -8.29
N LEU A 289 -15.96 5.08 -9.21
CA LEU A 289 -16.14 4.58 -10.58
C LEU A 289 -15.24 3.37 -10.85
N MET A 290 -15.46 2.72 -12.01
CA MET A 290 -14.59 1.66 -12.51
C MET A 290 -13.14 2.16 -12.62
N PRO A 291 -12.11 1.33 -12.31
CA PRO A 291 -10.73 1.78 -12.19
C PRO A 291 -10.14 2.38 -13.47
N ASP A 292 -10.58 1.93 -14.63
CA ASP A 292 -10.09 2.39 -15.93
C ASP A 292 -10.80 3.68 -16.44
N ASP A 293 -11.80 4.18 -15.71
CA ASP A 293 -12.50 5.42 -16.10
C ASP A 293 -11.81 6.67 -15.53
N TYR A 294 -10.56 6.89 -15.90
CA TYR A 294 -9.78 8.06 -15.47
C TYR A 294 -10.46 9.40 -15.83
N ALA A 295 -11.14 9.44 -16.98
CA ALA A 295 -11.84 10.64 -17.42
C ALA A 295 -13.09 10.91 -16.59
N GLY A 296 -13.82 9.86 -16.21
CA GLY A 296 -14.96 9.95 -15.29
C GLY A 296 -14.54 10.43 -13.90
N PHE A 297 -13.48 9.85 -13.33
CA PHE A 297 -12.92 10.32 -12.07
C PHE A 297 -12.56 11.81 -12.12
N LYS A 298 -11.91 12.27 -13.20
CA LYS A 298 -11.63 13.68 -13.40
C LYS A 298 -12.90 14.53 -13.37
N ARG A 299 -13.96 14.13 -14.11
CA ARG A 299 -15.22 14.91 -14.16
C ARG A 299 -15.90 14.98 -12.79
N VAL A 300 -15.95 13.88 -12.05
CA VAL A 300 -16.49 13.86 -10.68
C VAL A 300 -15.67 14.76 -9.78
N HIS A 301 -14.33 14.66 -9.84
CA HIS A 301 -13.43 15.49 -9.07
C HIS A 301 -13.62 16.99 -9.32
N GLU A 302 -13.63 17.41 -10.60
CA GLU A 302 -13.84 18.79 -10.99
C GLU A 302 -15.21 19.32 -10.54
N ARG A 303 -16.25 18.48 -10.63
CA ARG A 303 -17.60 18.84 -10.21
C ARG A 303 -17.70 19.00 -8.68
N ILE A 304 -17.11 18.10 -7.89
CA ILE A 304 -17.02 18.24 -6.44
C ILE A 304 -16.28 19.53 -6.06
N ARG A 305 -15.15 19.80 -6.70
CA ARG A 305 -14.34 21.00 -6.40
C ARG A 305 -15.08 22.31 -6.79
N SER A 306 -15.89 22.29 -7.85
CA SER A 306 -16.66 23.47 -8.27
C SER A 306 -17.73 23.89 -7.26
N THR A 307 -18.21 22.95 -6.43
CA THR A 307 -19.21 23.23 -5.37
C THR A 307 -18.57 23.55 -4.01
N GLN A 308 -17.24 23.60 -3.94
CA GLN A 308 -16.47 23.84 -2.70
C GLN A 308 -16.69 22.80 -1.59
N MET A 309 -17.21 21.61 -1.92
CA MET A 309 -17.28 20.51 -0.98
C MET A 309 -15.86 20.08 -0.53
N ALA A 310 -15.71 19.79 0.75
CA ALA A 310 -14.43 19.39 1.32
C ALA A 310 -14.07 17.92 1.05
N THR A 311 -15.03 17.12 0.60
CA THR A 311 -14.85 15.69 0.31
C THR A 311 -13.78 15.48 -0.78
N GLN A 312 -12.84 14.59 -0.51
CA GLN A 312 -11.76 14.23 -1.42
C GLN A 312 -12.15 12.97 -2.21
N LEU A 313 -11.52 12.77 -3.37
CA LEU A 313 -11.59 11.50 -4.10
C LEU A 313 -10.31 10.70 -3.87
N ALA A 314 -10.49 9.43 -3.54
CA ALA A 314 -9.42 8.46 -3.36
C ALA A 314 -9.67 7.24 -4.26
N ALA A 315 -8.61 6.62 -4.75
CA ALA A 315 -8.63 5.31 -5.40
C ALA A 315 -7.21 4.78 -5.60
N GLY A 316 -7.09 3.57 -6.10
CA GLY A 316 -5.81 3.01 -6.49
C GLY A 316 -5.55 1.60 -6.00
N GLU A 317 -6.43 1.00 -5.21
CA GLU A 317 -6.27 -0.42 -4.83
C GLU A 317 -6.34 -1.33 -6.07
N HIS A 318 -7.22 -1.03 -7.02
CA HIS A 318 -7.35 -1.74 -8.29
C HIS A 318 -6.56 -1.09 -9.44
N GLU A 319 -5.60 -0.19 -9.12
CA GLU A 319 -4.66 0.33 -10.11
C GLU A 319 -3.28 -0.32 -9.96
N TYR A 320 -2.59 -0.48 -11.08
CA TYR A 320 -1.39 -1.29 -11.18
C TYR A 320 -0.23 -0.49 -11.75
N THR A 321 0.92 -0.61 -11.09
CA THR A 321 2.20 -0.06 -11.49
C THR A 321 2.23 1.46 -11.64
N ARG A 322 3.43 2.03 -11.70
CA ARG A 322 3.64 3.47 -11.93
C ARG A 322 2.98 3.99 -13.21
N TRP A 323 2.75 3.13 -14.20
CA TRP A 323 2.14 3.56 -15.47
C TRP A 323 0.64 3.84 -15.33
N GLY A 324 -0.09 3.04 -14.55
CA GLY A 324 -1.48 3.33 -14.23
C GLY A 324 -1.61 4.55 -13.33
N PHE A 325 -0.78 4.65 -12.29
CA PHE A 325 -0.75 5.85 -11.43
C PHE A 325 -0.33 7.12 -12.17
N LYS A 326 0.50 6.99 -13.23
CA LYS A 326 0.78 8.12 -14.11
C LYS A 326 -0.47 8.60 -14.86
N LEU A 327 -1.35 7.70 -15.28
CA LEU A 327 -2.63 8.11 -15.90
C LEU A 327 -3.51 8.85 -14.88
N LEU A 328 -3.63 8.35 -13.66
CA LEU A 328 -4.33 9.07 -12.59
C LEU A 328 -3.77 10.49 -12.38
N LEU A 329 -2.45 10.64 -12.44
CA LEU A 329 -1.79 11.94 -12.37
C LEU A 329 -2.09 12.83 -13.57
N ASP A 330 -1.96 12.30 -14.79
CA ASP A 330 -2.16 13.05 -16.03
C ASP A 330 -3.60 13.59 -16.15
N TYR A 331 -4.57 12.80 -15.69
CA TYR A 331 -5.97 13.22 -15.63
C TYR A 331 -6.28 14.12 -14.42
N LYS A 332 -5.40 14.24 -13.42
CA LYS A 332 -5.67 14.91 -12.14
C LYS A 332 -6.96 14.36 -11.49
N ALA A 333 -7.09 13.05 -11.51
CA ALA A 333 -8.33 12.36 -11.20
C ALA A 333 -8.62 12.26 -9.70
N LEU A 334 -7.59 12.31 -8.86
CA LEU A 334 -7.69 11.97 -7.44
C LEU A 334 -6.88 12.92 -6.56
N ASP A 335 -7.35 13.08 -5.32
CA ASP A 335 -6.65 13.80 -4.25
C ASP A 335 -5.72 12.87 -3.45
N ILE A 336 -6.07 11.60 -3.33
CA ILE A 336 -5.38 10.60 -2.52
C ILE A 336 -5.16 9.34 -3.38
N TRP A 337 -3.95 8.77 -3.31
CA TRP A 337 -3.65 7.49 -3.94
C TRP A 337 -3.60 6.37 -2.91
N GLN A 338 -4.24 5.24 -3.25
CA GLN A 338 -4.37 4.09 -2.36
C GLN A 338 -3.86 2.78 -3.01
N PRO A 339 -2.60 2.75 -3.48
CA PRO A 339 -2.06 1.51 -4.05
C PRO A 339 -2.06 0.37 -3.02
N ASP A 340 -2.47 -0.83 -3.42
CA ASP A 340 -2.25 -2.03 -2.62
C ASP A 340 -0.85 -2.59 -2.89
N ILE A 341 -0.03 -2.73 -1.85
CA ILE A 341 1.35 -3.20 -1.98
C ILE A 341 1.43 -4.65 -2.50
N THR A 342 0.40 -5.46 -2.23
CA THR A 342 0.32 -6.84 -2.69
C THR A 342 -0.21 -6.97 -4.11
N TRP A 343 -0.72 -5.86 -4.71
CA TRP A 343 -1.31 -5.84 -6.06
C TRP A 343 -0.57 -4.93 -7.02
N CYS A 344 -0.10 -3.77 -6.59
CA CYS A 344 0.46 -2.74 -7.48
C CYS A 344 1.84 -3.04 -8.08
N GLY A 345 2.49 -4.13 -7.66
CA GLY A 345 3.84 -4.51 -8.09
C GLY A 345 4.86 -4.63 -6.96
N GLY A 346 4.40 -4.73 -5.71
CA GLY A 346 5.24 -4.90 -4.53
C GLY A 346 5.85 -3.58 -4.03
N LEU A 347 6.78 -3.71 -3.09
CA LEU A 347 7.44 -2.57 -2.46
C LEU A 347 8.32 -1.79 -3.44
N THR A 348 9.02 -2.48 -4.33
CA THR A 348 9.87 -1.85 -5.35
C THR A 348 9.05 -0.90 -6.23
N GLU A 349 7.85 -1.29 -6.63
CA GLU A 349 6.98 -0.45 -7.45
C GLU A 349 6.25 0.62 -6.62
N LEU A 350 5.79 0.28 -5.41
CA LEU A 350 5.16 1.23 -4.51
C LEU A 350 6.07 2.43 -4.19
N ARG A 351 7.37 2.20 -4.02
CA ARG A 351 8.35 3.29 -3.83
C ARG A 351 8.37 4.27 -5.00
N ARG A 352 8.25 3.78 -6.23
CA ARG A 352 8.23 4.60 -7.45
C ARG A 352 6.93 5.38 -7.58
N ILE A 353 5.80 4.72 -7.27
CA ILE A 353 4.47 5.36 -7.21
C ILE A 353 4.50 6.46 -6.15
N GLY A 354 5.02 6.17 -4.96
CA GLY A 354 5.10 7.13 -3.86
C GLY A 354 6.00 8.33 -4.15
N ALA A 355 7.13 8.12 -4.83
CA ALA A 355 8.01 9.22 -5.25
C ALA A 355 7.33 10.15 -6.26
N MET A 356 6.57 9.58 -7.21
CA MET A 356 5.79 10.36 -8.18
C MET A 356 4.67 11.15 -7.47
N ALA A 357 3.96 10.51 -6.54
CA ALA A 357 2.92 11.17 -5.73
C ALA A 357 3.50 12.31 -4.88
N ALA A 358 4.62 12.08 -4.20
CA ALA A 358 5.28 13.09 -3.36
C ALA A 358 5.69 14.34 -4.15
N ALA A 359 6.23 14.16 -5.36
CA ALA A 359 6.60 15.25 -6.25
C ALA A 359 5.39 16.11 -6.71
N ASN A 360 4.17 15.59 -6.55
CA ASN A 360 2.93 16.25 -6.92
C ASN A 360 2.03 16.59 -5.71
N ASN A 361 2.58 16.51 -4.48
CA ASN A 361 1.86 16.76 -3.22
C ASN A 361 0.62 15.86 -3.03
N ILE A 362 0.64 14.64 -3.56
CA ILE A 362 -0.44 13.67 -3.40
C ILE A 362 -0.08 12.74 -2.24
N PRO A 363 -0.91 12.62 -1.19
CA PRO A 363 -0.73 11.63 -0.14
C PRO A 363 -0.93 10.22 -0.68
N VAL A 364 -0.11 9.29 -0.18
CA VAL A 364 -0.23 7.86 -0.46
C VAL A 364 -0.65 7.14 0.81
N ILE A 365 -1.85 6.58 0.78
CA ILE A 365 -2.43 5.82 1.88
C ILE A 365 -2.68 4.40 1.36
N PRO A 366 -1.71 3.48 1.49
CA PRO A 366 -1.84 2.16 0.90
C PRO A 366 -3.08 1.43 1.39
N HIS A 367 -3.81 0.80 0.44
CA HIS A 367 -4.90 -0.11 0.73
C HIS A 367 -4.38 -1.34 1.48
N GLY A 368 -5.22 -1.87 2.38
CA GLY A 368 -4.97 -3.10 3.11
C GLY A 368 -4.13 -2.94 4.38
N GLY A 369 -4.49 -3.71 5.40
CA GLY A 369 -3.81 -3.74 6.70
C GLY A 369 -2.50 -4.55 6.69
N TRP A 370 -1.71 -4.49 5.62
CA TRP A 370 -0.52 -5.31 5.42
C TRP A 370 0.70 -4.73 6.12
N ARG A 371 1.47 -5.56 6.82
CA ARG A 371 2.70 -5.14 7.53
C ARG A 371 3.72 -4.49 6.61
N ASP A 372 3.78 -4.93 5.36
CA ASP A 372 4.70 -4.38 4.37
C ASP A 372 4.31 -2.95 3.98
N ALA A 373 3.00 -2.67 3.87
CA ALA A 373 2.47 -1.32 3.68
C ALA A 373 2.78 -0.41 4.88
N TRP A 374 2.71 -0.93 6.11
CA TRP A 374 3.06 -0.15 7.30
C TRP A 374 4.54 0.23 7.32
N GLN A 375 5.44 -0.68 6.91
CA GLN A 375 6.86 -0.37 6.81
C GLN A 375 7.13 0.73 5.77
N TYR A 376 6.48 0.66 4.61
CA TYR A 376 6.54 1.73 3.61
C TYR A 376 6.03 3.07 4.19
N THR A 377 4.85 3.08 4.82
CA THR A 377 4.24 4.29 5.37
C THR A 377 5.08 4.91 6.49
N LEU A 378 5.71 4.08 7.33
CA LEU A 378 6.60 4.54 8.39
C LEU A 378 7.84 5.26 7.83
N ALA A 379 8.36 4.79 6.70
CA ALA A 379 9.56 5.32 6.06
C ALA A 379 9.29 6.50 5.09
N THR A 380 8.04 6.90 4.88
CA THR A 380 7.71 7.94 3.90
C THR A 380 7.02 9.15 4.54
N THR A 381 7.31 10.36 4.02
CA THR A 381 6.74 11.60 4.54
C THR A 381 5.32 11.87 4.03
N ASN A 382 5.00 11.41 2.83
CA ASN A 382 3.69 11.59 2.19
C ASN A 382 2.69 10.46 2.47
N GLY A 383 2.98 9.54 3.41
CA GLY A 383 2.09 8.48 3.88
C GLY A 383 1.49 8.83 5.24
N PRO A 384 0.37 9.56 5.32
CA PRO A 384 -0.14 10.07 6.60
C PRO A 384 -0.79 8.99 7.47
N TRP A 385 -1.41 7.97 6.88
CA TRP A 385 -2.20 6.96 7.57
C TRP A 385 -1.96 5.56 7.03
N CYS A 386 -2.36 4.55 7.85
CA CYS A 386 -2.49 3.16 7.42
C CYS A 386 -3.91 2.66 7.64
N GLU A 387 -4.34 1.77 6.77
CA GLU A 387 -5.57 1.01 6.92
C GLU A 387 -5.42 -0.10 7.96
N MET A 388 -6.49 -0.36 8.69
CA MET A 388 -6.65 -1.48 9.59
C MET A 388 -7.99 -2.17 9.34
N PHE A 389 -7.96 -3.49 9.36
CA PHE A 389 -9.17 -4.31 9.44
C PHE A 389 -9.23 -4.92 10.84
N MET A 390 -10.42 -4.98 11.42
CA MET A 390 -10.61 -5.85 12.58
C MET A 390 -10.38 -7.28 12.14
N PRO A 391 -9.58 -8.05 12.88
CA PRO A 391 -9.33 -9.43 12.51
C PRO A 391 -10.65 -10.20 12.49
N PRO A 392 -10.88 -11.08 11.51
CA PRO A 392 -12.03 -11.97 11.53
C PRO A 392 -12.01 -12.83 12.79
N PRO A 393 -13.17 -13.27 13.28
CA PRO A 393 -13.22 -14.25 14.36
C PRO A 393 -12.41 -15.46 13.92
N GLY A 394 -11.47 -15.87 14.78
CA GLY A 394 -10.56 -16.99 14.54
C GLY A 394 -11.29 -18.35 14.52
#